data_3330787f00c369e32d59b4e4ed3d698b
#
_entry.id   3330787f00c369e32d59b4e4ed3d698b
#
_cell.length_a   1.000
_cell.length_b   1.000
_cell.length_c   1.000
_cell.angle_alpha   90.00
_cell.angle_beta   90.00
_cell.angle_gamma   90.00
#
_symmetry.space_group_name_H-M   'P 1'
#
loop_
_entity.id
_entity.type
_entity.pdbx_description
1 polymer ?
#
loop_
_entity_poly.entity_id
_entity_poly.type
_entity_poly.pdbx_seq_one_letter_code
_entity_poly.pdbx_strand_id
1 'polypeptide(L)'
;MNHELSMSANQLVAALQKSASEFTKADIISYIKENDIRMVNFMYPAADGRLKTLNFVINDAAYLDAILTCGERVDGSSLFPFIEAGSSDLYVVPRFCTAFIDPFAETTTLSMLCSYFNKDGELLESSPEYTLRKACKAFTDVTGMEFQAMGCLLYTSDAADD
;
A
#
# COMPACT_ATOMS: atom_id res chain seq x y z
N MET A 1 8.20 10.65 25.16
CA MET A 1 8.58 9.77 24.03
C MET A 1 8.14 8.36 24.40
N ASN A 2 7.30 7.73 23.61
CA ASN A 2 6.86 6.36 23.91
C ASN A 2 7.99 5.39 23.50
N HIS A 3 8.54 4.66 24.44
CA HIS A 3 9.70 3.79 24.23
C HIS A 3 9.41 2.68 23.19
N GLU A 4 8.20 2.13 23.18
CA GLU A 4 7.79 1.09 22.22
C GLU A 4 7.77 1.62 20.78
N LEU A 5 7.23 2.83 20.57
CA LEU A 5 7.20 3.45 19.25
C LEU A 5 8.60 3.81 18.75
N SER A 6 9.49 4.23 19.66
CA SER A 6 10.88 4.57 19.32
C SER A 6 11.72 3.36 18.92
N MET A 7 11.33 2.15 19.30
CA MET A 7 11.98 0.89 18.93
C MET A 7 11.35 0.21 17.72
N SER A 8 10.35 0.83 17.09
CA SER A 8 9.70 0.27 15.91
C SER A 8 10.69 0.09 14.77
N ALA A 9 10.63 -1.04 14.08
CA ALA A 9 11.37 -1.27 12.85
C ALA A 9 10.94 -0.33 11.71
N ASN A 10 9.71 0.19 11.76
CA ASN A 10 9.25 1.20 10.82
C ASN A 10 9.76 2.58 11.24
N GLN A 11 10.65 3.15 10.43
CA GLN A 11 11.28 4.44 10.69
C GLN A 11 10.28 5.60 10.85
N LEU A 12 9.14 5.56 10.11
CA LEU A 12 8.09 6.57 10.24
C LEU A 12 7.42 6.50 11.62
N VAL A 13 7.12 5.28 12.11
CA VAL A 13 6.55 5.09 13.45
C VAL A 13 7.49 5.65 14.51
N ALA A 14 8.78 5.33 14.41
CA ALA A 14 9.78 5.82 15.35
C ALA A 14 9.93 7.35 15.32
N ALA A 15 9.95 7.95 14.13
CA ALA A 15 10.12 9.40 13.96
C ALA A 15 8.86 10.19 14.35
N LEU A 16 7.70 9.75 13.88
CA LEU A 16 6.42 10.44 14.11
C LEU A 16 5.83 10.18 15.51
N GLN A 17 6.35 9.20 16.23
CA GLN A 17 5.85 8.76 17.55
C GLN A 17 4.34 8.44 17.52
N LYS A 18 3.88 7.87 16.41
CA LYS A 18 2.50 7.45 16.14
C LYS A 18 2.45 6.01 15.66
N SER A 19 1.37 5.30 15.99
CA SER A 19 1.08 4.02 15.35
C SER A 19 0.87 4.21 13.85
N ALA A 20 1.32 3.25 13.03
CA ALA A 20 1.13 3.32 11.58
C ALA A 20 -0.36 3.43 11.17
N SER A 21 -1.28 2.87 11.98
CA SER A 21 -2.73 2.99 11.75
C SER A 21 -3.27 4.43 11.86
N GLU A 22 -2.51 5.33 12.50
CA GLU A 22 -2.86 6.74 12.72
C GLU A 22 -2.22 7.69 11.70
N PHE A 23 -1.45 7.17 10.74
CA PHE A 23 -0.79 8.00 9.74
C PHE A 23 -1.80 8.70 8.85
N THR A 24 -1.61 9.99 8.69
CA THR A 24 -2.38 10.86 7.82
C THR A 24 -1.55 11.31 6.60
N LYS A 25 -2.22 11.85 5.58
CA LYS A 25 -1.53 12.47 4.44
C LYS A 25 -0.56 13.58 4.89
N ALA A 26 -0.96 14.37 5.88
CA ALA A 26 -0.12 15.44 6.41
C ALA A 26 1.16 14.91 7.06
N ASP A 27 1.08 13.81 7.81
CA ASP A 27 2.24 13.15 8.41
C ASP A 27 3.22 12.68 7.32
N ILE A 28 2.71 12.05 6.24
CA ILE A 28 3.53 11.59 5.13
C ILE A 28 4.23 12.76 4.43
N ILE A 29 3.50 13.84 4.14
CA ILE A 29 4.06 15.03 3.49
C ILE A 29 5.14 15.68 4.36
N SER A 30 4.90 15.82 5.67
CA SER A 30 5.87 16.39 6.61
C SER A 30 7.13 15.53 6.65
N TYR A 31 6.97 14.21 6.81
CA TYR A 31 8.09 13.27 6.85
C TYR A 31 8.95 13.32 5.58
N ILE A 32 8.31 13.34 4.39
CA ILE A 32 9.01 13.47 3.10
C ILE A 32 9.84 14.75 3.04
N LYS A 33 9.27 15.89 3.46
CA LYS A 33 9.94 17.19 3.45
C LYS A 33 11.11 17.27 4.45
N GLU A 34 10.89 16.80 5.67
CA GLU A 34 11.88 16.84 6.74
C GLU A 34 13.10 15.97 6.48
N ASN A 35 12.92 14.88 5.70
CA ASN A 35 13.98 13.94 5.39
C ASN A 35 14.51 14.05 3.92
N ASP A 36 14.13 15.11 3.18
CA ASP A 36 14.50 15.34 1.77
C ASP A 36 14.30 14.10 0.88
N ILE A 37 13.18 13.39 1.09
CA ILE A 37 12.83 12.21 0.32
C ILE A 37 12.29 12.64 -1.03
N ARG A 38 12.91 12.16 -2.11
CA ARG A 38 12.55 12.52 -3.48
C ARG A 38 11.90 11.41 -4.27
N MET A 39 11.91 10.21 -3.72
CA MET A 39 11.32 9.05 -4.38
C MET A 39 10.16 8.51 -3.56
N VAL A 40 9.02 8.31 -4.22
CA VAL A 40 7.83 7.68 -3.63
C VAL A 40 7.38 6.54 -4.51
N ASN A 41 7.09 5.40 -3.91
CA ASN A 41 6.60 4.21 -4.59
C ASN A 41 5.17 3.89 -4.19
N PHE A 42 4.32 3.66 -5.18
CA PHE A 42 3.00 3.05 -5.01
C PHE A 42 3.07 1.59 -5.40
N MET A 43 2.76 0.70 -4.45
CA MET A 43 2.84 -0.74 -4.61
C MET A 43 1.43 -1.34 -4.57
N TYR A 44 1.12 -2.24 -5.49
CA TYR A 44 -0.21 -2.84 -5.60
C TYR A 44 -0.14 -4.26 -6.16
N PRO A 45 -0.96 -5.20 -5.65
CA PRO A 45 -0.94 -6.58 -6.11
C PRO A 45 -1.70 -6.73 -7.43
N ALA A 46 -1.12 -7.43 -8.41
CA ALA A 46 -1.80 -7.87 -9.62
C ALA A 46 -2.47 -9.24 -9.43
N ALA A 47 -3.28 -9.68 -10.40
CA ALA A 47 -3.99 -10.95 -10.35
C ALA A 47 -3.06 -12.18 -10.28
N ASP A 48 -1.84 -12.06 -10.80
CA ASP A 48 -0.80 -13.10 -10.74
C ASP A 48 -0.08 -13.19 -9.39
N GLY A 49 -0.53 -12.42 -8.38
CA GLY A 49 0.07 -12.34 -7.06
C GLY A 49 1.35 -11.50 -6.98
N ARG A 50 1.82 -10.95 -8.09
CA ARG A 50 3.02 -10.10 -8.10
C ARG A 50 2.68 -8.70 -7.60
N LEU A 51 3.59 -8.17 -6.78
CA LEU A 51 3.53 -6.79 -6.37
C LEU A 51 4.13 -5.90 -7.46
N LYS A 52 3.29 -5.08 -8.08
CA LYS A 52 3.69 -4.06 -9.05
C LYS A 52 4.05 -2.78 -8.32
N THR A 53 4.91 -1.97 -8.93
CA THR A 53 5.38 -0.71 -8.34
C THR A 53 5.39 0.39 -9.38
N LEU A 54 4.80 1.54 -9.03
CA LEU A 54 4.99 2.80 -9.74
C LEU A 54 5.95 3.67 -8.94
N ASN A 55 6.93 4.24 -9.63
CA ASN A 55 7.96 5.07 -9.03
C ASN A 55 7.71 6.53 -9.41
N PHE A 56 7.69 7.41 -8.42
CA PHE A 56 7.49 8.84 -8.61
C PHE A 56 8.69 9.63 -8.11
N VAL A 57 9.20 10.54 -8.95
CA VAL A 57 10.16 11.56 -8.52
C VAL A 57 9.38 12.78 -8.05
N ILE A 58 9.55 13.15 -6.80
CA ILE A 58 8.85 14.30 -6.21
C ILE A 58 9.64 15.57 -6.46
N ASN A 59 9.14 16.39 -7.38
CA ASN A 59 9.78 17.66 -7.78
C ASN A 59 9.19 18.87 -7.05
N ASP A 60 7.93 18.77 -6.62
CA ASP A 60 7.25 19.86 -5.92
C ASP A 60 6.15 19.34 -4.97
N ALA A 61 5.70 20.23 -4.08
CA ALA A 61 4.73 19.90 -3.05
C ALA A 61 3.30 19.74 -3.60
N ALA A 62 2.96 20.43 -4.69
CA ALA A 62 1.62 20.34 -5.29
C ALA A 62 1.45 18.99 -5.98
N TYR A 63 2.48 18.54 -6.70
CA TYR A 63 2.51 17.21 -7.29
C TYR A 63 2.40 16.10 -6.24
N LEU A 64 3.20 16.21 -5.16
CA LEU A 64 3.13 15.25 -4.04
C LEU A 64 1.72 15.20 -3.44
N ASP A 65 1.11 16.36 -3.16
CA ASP A 65 -0.24 16.41 -2.60
C ASP A 65 -1.27 15.77 -3.56
N ALA A 66 -1.15 16.02 -4.86
CA ALA A 66 -2.04 15.48 -5.88
C ALA A 66 -1.97 13.95 -5.94
N ILE A 67 -0.78 13.34 -6.04
CA ILE A 67 -0.66 11.88 -6.13
C ILE A 67 -1.06 11.18 -4.83
N LEU A 68 -0.82 11.80 -3.67
CA LEU A 68 -1.27 11.24 -2.39
C LEU A 68 -2.79 11.36 -2.19
N THR A 69 -3.45 12.29 -2.87
CA THR A 69 -4.90 12.48 -2.77
C THR A 69 -5.67 11.64 -3.79
N CYS A 70 -5.27 11.73 -5.05
CA CYS A 70 -6.00 11.12 -6.17
C CYS A 70 -5.48 9.73 -6.54
N GLY A 71 -4.28 9.39 -6.07
CA GLY A 71 -3.59 8.22 -6.57
C GLY A 71 -3.08 8.39 -8.00
N GLU A 72 -2.77 7.28 -8.65
CA GLU A 72 -2.33 7.25 -10.04
C GLU A 72 -3.18 6.28 -10.85
N ARG A 73 -3.44 6.64 -12.11
CA ARG A 73 -4.20 5.81 -13.02
C ARG A 73 -3.37 4.65 -13.55
N VAL A 74 -3.97 3.47 -13.58
CA VAL A 74 -3.39 2.25 -14.12
C VAL A 74 -4.37 1.54 -15.06
N ASP A 75 -3.85 0.79 -16.01
CA ASP A 75 -4.68 -0.04 -16.89
C ASP A 75 -5.07 -1.34 -16.18
N GLY A 76 -6.33 -1.42 -15.77
CA GLY A 76 -6.88 -2.59 -15.09
C GLY A 76 -6.91 -3.85 -15.96
N SER A 77 -7.02 -3.72 -17.28
CA SER A 77 -7.04 -4.88 -18.17
C SER A 77 -5.70 -5.61 -18.23
N SER A 78 -4.61 -4.89 -18.01
CA SER A 78 -3.26 -5.46 -17.88
C SER A 78 -2.99 -6.10 -16.52
N LEU A 79 -3.81 -5.77 -15.51
CA LEU A 79 -3.65 -6.25 -14.14
C LEU A 79 -4.58 -7.40 -13.81
N PHE A 80 -5.79 -7.37 -14.36
CA PHE A 80 -6.86 -8.32 -14.05
C PHE A 80 -7.53 -8.83 -15.31
N PRO A 81 -7.49 -10.14 -15.58
CA PRO A 81 -8.04 -10.71 -16.82
C PRO A 81 -9.57 -10.60 -16.94
N PHE A 82 -10.26 -10.27 -15.85
CA PHE A 82 -11.71 -10.08 -15.83
C PHE A 82 -12.15 -8.62 -16.11
N ILE A 83 -11.19 -7.70 -16.29
CA ILE A 83 -11.48 -6.29 -16.62
C ILE A 83 -11.36 -6.10 -18.14
N GLU A 84 -12.46 -5.63 -18.75
CA GLU A 84 -12.50 -5.34 -20.18
C GLU A 84 -11.74 -4.04 -20.52
N ALA A 85 -11.02 -4.04 -21.65
CA ALA A 85 -10.20 -2.90 -22.09
C ALA A 85 -11.00 -1.59 -22.26
N GLY A 86 -12.31 -1.67 -22.57
CA GLY A 86 -13.17 -0.50 -22.75
C GLY A 86 -13.55 0.23 -21.44
N SER A 87 -13.31 -0.38 -20.28
CA SER A 87 -13.60 0.20 -18.96
C SER A 87 -12.46 -0.09 -17.96
N SER A 88 -11.22 -0.05 -18.45
CA SER A 88 -10.05 -0.53 -17.72
C SER A 88 -9.39 0.52 -16.80
N ASP A 89 -9.87 1.75 -16.81
CA ASP A 89 -9.29 2.81 -15.98
C ASP A 89 -9.50 2.51 -14.50
N LEU A 90 -8.42 2.16 -13.81
CA LEU A 90 -8.36 2.03 -12.36
C LEU A 90 -7.41 3.07 -11.76
N TYR A 91 -7.62 3.38 -10.50
CA TYR A 91 -6.75 4.26 -9.73
C TYR A 91 -6.18 3.51 -8.55
N VAL A 92 -4.86 3.59 -8.38
CA VAL A 92 -4.16 3.06 -7.21
C VAL A 92 -3.92 4.21 -6.21
N VAL A 93 -4.66 4.17 -5.10
CA VAL A 93 -4.64 5.22 -4.08
C VAL A 93 -3.88 4.72 -2.86
N PRO A 94 -2.85 5.45 -2.38
CA PRO A 94 -2.00 4.98 -1.30
C PRO A 94 -2.73 4.90 0.04
N ARG A 95 -2.41 3.84 0.79
CA ARG A 95 -2.84 3.65 2.18
C ARG A 95 -1.73 4.11 3.11
N PHE A 96 -1.86 5.24 3.75
CA PHE A 96 -0.81 5.85 4.57
C PHE A 96 -0.36 4.96 5.73
N CYS A 97 -1.26 4.15 6.29
CA CYS A 97 -0.94 3.18 7.35
C CYS A 97 0.08 2.11 6.93
N THR A 98 0.36 1.98 5.62
CA THR A 98 1.33 1.03 5.09
C THR A 98 2.67 1.66 4.73
N ALA A 99 2.86 2.95 5.01
CA ALA A 99 4.05 3.68 4.64
C ALA A 99 5.30 3.17 5.36
N PHE A 100 6.38 2.98 4.60
CA PHE A 100 7.68 2.59 5.12
C PHE A 100 8.81 3.13 4.22
N ILE A 101 10.01 3.25 4.77
CA ILE A 101 11.21 3.52 3.98
C ILE A 101 11.72 2.19 3.44
N ASP A 102 11.90 2.12 2.12
CA ASP A 102 12.39 0.92 1.44
C ASP A 102 13.88 0.71 1.77
N PRO A 103 14.23 -0.34 2.53
CA PRO A 103 15.61 -0.58 2.93
C PRO A 103 16.50 -1.12 1.80
N PHE A 104 15.92 -1.49 0.65
CA PHE A 104 16.61 -2.04 -0.50
C PHE A 104 16.80 -1.03 -1.63
N ALA A 105 16.24 0.17 -1.50
CA ALA A 105 16.40 1.24 -2.48
C ALA A 105 17.75 1.97 -2.27
N GLU A 106 18.51 2.19 -3.35
CA GLU A 106 19.77 2.95 -3.30
C GLU A 106 19.52 4.42 -2.93
N THR A 107 18.45 5.00 -3.46
CA THR A 107 17.98 6.34 -3.08
C THR A 107 16.88 6.20 -2.03
N THR A 108 16.92 7.03 -0.98
CA THR A 108 15.89 7.01 0.06
C THR A 108 14.50 7.15 -0.56
N THR A 109 13.71 6.10 -0.45
CA THR A 109 12.41 5.95 -1.10
C THR A 109 11.34 5.62 -0.07
N LEU A 110 10.25 6.38 -0.08
CA LEU A 110 9.07 6.07 0.73
C LEU A 110 8.11 5.22 -0.10
N SER A 111 7.80 4.03 0.39
CA SER A 111 6.90 3.08 -0.28
C SER A 111 5.59 2.93 0.47
N MET A 112 4.50 2.80 -0.25
CA MET A 112 3.16 2.57 0.30
C MET A 112 2.40 1.54 -0.52
N LEU A 113 1.63 0.68 0.13
CA LEU A 113 0.65 -0.17 -0.53
C LEU A 113 -0.58 0.66 -0.88
N CYS A 114 -1.19 0.35 -2.04
CA CYS A 114 -2.36 1.06 -2.54
C CYS A 114 -3.59 0.16 -2.57
N SER A 115 -4.76 0.80 -2.48
CA SER A 115 -6.05 0.19 -2.80
C SER A 115 -6.48 0.59 -4.20
N TYR A 116 -7.28 -0.28 -4.85
CA TYR A 116 -7.83 0.00 -6.18
C TYR A 116 -9.18 0.69 -6.09
N PHE A 117 -9.34 1.72 -6.90
CA PHE A 117 -10.59 2.44 -7.10
C PHE A 117 -10.97 2.46 -8.58
N ASN A 118 -12.26 2.48 -8.85
CA ASN A 118 -12.78 2.72 -10.19
C ASN A 118 -12.78 4.21 -10.53
N LYS A 119 -13.18 4.55 -11.76
CA LYS A 119 -13.31 5.94 -12.24
C LYS A 119 -14.31 6.79 -11.45
N ASP A 120 -15.25 6.18 -10.74
CA ASP A 120 -16.29 6.83 -9.96
C ASP A 120 -15.85 7.05 -8.50
N GLY A 121 -14.62 6.68 -8.15
CA GLY A 121 -14.05 6.83 -6.82
C GLY A 121 -14.52 5.77 -5.82
N GLU A 122 -15.03 4.63 -6.31
CA GLU A 122 -15.45 3.51 -5.49
C GLU A 122 -14.35 2.44 -5.44
N LEU A 123 -14.22 1.76 -4.31
CA LEU A 123 -13.29 0.62 -4.16
C LEU A 123 -13.62 -0.48 -5.17
N LEU A 124 -12.60 -1.02 -5.82
CA LEU A 124 -12.75 -2.15 -6.73
C LEU A 124 -13.04 -3.42 -5.92
N GLU A 125 -14.30 -3.85 -5.90
CA GLU A 125 -14.75 -5.00 -5.09
C GLU A 125 -14.12 -6.33 -5.48
N SER A 126 -13.71 -6.46 -6.74
CA SER A 126 -13.03 -7.67 -7.25
C SER A 126 -11.53 -7.69 -6.99
N SER A 127 -10.97 -6.65 -6.37
CA SER A 127 -9.55 -6.62 -6.04
C SER A 127 -9.21 -7.64 -4.95
N PRO A 128 -7.99 -8.23 -4.98
CA PRO A 128 -7.55 -9.17 -3.94
C PRO A 128 -7.59 -8.56 -2.54
N GLU A 129 -7.22 -7.29 -2.41
CA GLU A 129 -7.22 -6.56 -1.14
C GLU A 129 -8.63 -6.38 -0.59
N TYR A 130 -9.59 -5.99 -1.44
CA TYR A 130 -11.00 -5.81 -1.01
C TYR A 130 -11.59 -7.15 -0.55
N THR A 131 -11.35 -8.21 -1.31
CA THR A 131 -11.80 -9.58 -0.96
C THR A 131 -11.26 -10.01 0.41
N LEU A 132 -9.96 -9.78 0.67
CA LEU A 132 -9.35 -10.10 1.96
C LEU A 132 -9.97 -9.28 3.08
N ARG A 133 -10.14 -7.96 2.90
CA ARG A 133 -10.76 -7.08 3.91
C ARG A 133 -12.18 -7.51 4.24
N LYS A 134 -12.95 -7.87 3.22
CA LYS A 134 -14.33 -8.38 3.40
C LYS A 134 -14.34 -9.68 4.20
N ALA A 135 -13.40 -10.60 3.92
CA ALA A 135 -13.28 -11.85 4.65
C ALA A 135 -12.87 -11.62 6.11
N CYS A 136 -11.87 -10.76 6.36
CA CYS A 136 -11.46 -10.41 7.73
C CYS A 136 -12.61 -9.77 8.51
N LYS A 137 -13.34 -8.84 7.88
CA LYS A 137 -14.51 -8.22 8.52
C LYS A 137 -15.58 -9.26 8.87
N ALA A 138 -15.93 -10.15 7.94
CA ALA A 138 -16.92 -11.20 8.19
C ALA A 138 -16.49 -12.13 9.33
N PHE A 139 -15.21 -12.47 9.41
CA PHE A 139 -14.66 -13.26 10.51
C PHE A 139 -14.84 -12.54 11.86
N THR A 140 -14.47 -11.26 11.93
CA THR A 140 -14.64 -10.47 13.16
C THR A 140 -16.09 -10.32 13.56
N ASP A 141 -16.98 -10.04 12.59
CA ASP A 141 -18.42 -9.89 12.85
C ASP A 141 -19.06 -11.17 13.44
N VAL A 142 -18.58 -12.37 13.03
CA VAL A 142 -19.12 -13.65 13.48
C VAL A 142 -18.49 -14.12 14.80
N THR A 143 -17.18 -13.90 14.97
CA THR A 143 -16.40 -14.49 16.06
C THR A 143 -16.09 -13.51 17.19
N GLY A 144 -16.15 -12.21 16.95
CA GLY A 144 -15.66 -11.17 17.85
C GLY A 144 -14.13 -11.12 17.96
N MET A 145 -13.41 -11.93 17.15
CA MET A 145 -11.94 -12.02 17.17
C MET A 145 -11.34 -11.31 15.95
N GLU A 146 -10.11 -10.83 16.09
CA GLU A 146 -9.31 -10.32 15.00
C GLU A 146 -8.50 -11.46 14.36
N PHE A 147 -8.59 -11.58 13.02
CA PHE A 147 -7.79 -12.56 12.28
C PHE A 147 -6.36 -12.03 12.11
N GLN A 148 -5.40 -12.80 12.62
CA GLN A 148 -3.99 -12.50 12.46
C GLN A 148 -3.32 -13.62 11.66
N ALA A 149 -2.58 -13.25 10.62
CA ALA A 149 -1.85 -14.20 9.78
C ALA A 149 -0.45 -13.67 9.48
N MET A 150 0.50 -14.58 9.43
CA MET A 150 1.86 -14.32 8.99
C MET A 150 2.17 -15.24 7.81
N GLY A 151 2.56 -14.63 6.67
CA GLY A 151 3.03 -15.40 5.52
C GLY A 151 4.37 -16.06 5.82
N CYS A 152 4.45 -17.36 5.59
CA CYS A 152 5.72 -18.10 5.59
C CYS A 152 6.29 -18.15 4.17
N LEU A 153 7.61 -18.09 4.05
CA LEU A 153 8.28 -18.32 2.78
C LEU A 153 8.17 -19.81 2.44
N LEU A 154 7.34 -20.13 1.45
CA LEU A 154 7.26 -21.46 0.89
C LEU A 154 8.30 -21.58 -0.22
N TYR A 155 9.18 -22.58 -0.12
CA TYR A 155 10.05 -22.94 -1.22
C TYR A 155 9.21 -23.63 -2.29
N THR A 156 9.46 -23.28 -3.55
CA THR A 156 9.05 -24.13 -4.66
C THR A 156 9.96 -25.37 -4.63
N SER A 157 9.55 -26.38 -3.91
CA SER A 157 10.19 -27.69 -3.91
C SER A 157 9.11 -28.73 -4.22
N ASP A 158 9.51 -29.86 -4.80
CA ASP A 158 8.61 -30.97 -5.10
C ASP A 158 7.84 -31.47 -3.86
N ALA A 159 8.33 -31.17 -2.65
CA ALA A 159 7.68 -31.49 -1.39
C ALA A 159 6.54 -30.53 -1.01
N ALA A 160 6.32 -29.46 -1.74
CA ALA A 160 5.19 -28.55 -1.54
C ALA A 160 3.98 -28.89 -2.42
N ASP A 161 4.14 -29.82 -3.35
CA ASP A 161 3.10 -30.28 -4.28
C ASP A 161 2.42 -31.62 -3.85
N ASP A 162 2.83 -32.18 -2.69
CA ASP A 162 2.22 -33.38 -2.07
C ASP A 162 1.10 -32.97 -1.05
#